data_4c2fc632db8be0a8646384a5a55b1fab
#
_entry.id   4c2fc632db8be0a8646384a5a55b1fab
#
_cell.length_a   1.000
_cell.length_b   1.000
_cell.length_c   1.000
_cell.angle_alpha   90.00
_cell.angle_beta   90.00
_cell.angle_gamma   90.00
#
_symmetry.space_group_name_H-M   'P 1'
#
loop_
_entity.id
_entity.type
_entity.pdbx_description
1 polymer ?
#
loop_
_entity_poly.entity_id
_entity_poly.type
_entity_poly.pdbx_seq_one_letter_code
_entity_poly.pdbx_strand_id
1 'polypeptide(L)'
;MKENYTRFAHLRKELGFTQTAFGEFLGLKGSTADIERGKTKIPGFVVAKLYQEYHVNPLWLFGSSGDMYIANIRDKAGVLPAVVTLNSQENENVLLVSQKAAAGYPQNIADTSWYQTLPAFDLPLKEFRNATYRGFQVDGDSMLPALQPGDWVIAKALSSIDEVRPSKMYVVVLDDSVLVKKVVLPERSNDVILESLNSAYPAYKVKPFRIKEIWEVSSRLTFHLDADNNQQLMTELKQSMELLKRRLDTNN
;
A
#
# COMPACT_ATOMS: atom_id res chain seq x y z
N MET A 1 -19.64 -0.07 31.21
CA MET A 1 -18.24 -0.37 31.61
C MET A 1 -17.67 -1.66 31.02
N LYS A 2 -18.45 -2.76 30.83
CA LYS A 2 -17.93 -3.99 30.19
C LYS A 2 -17.53 -3.79 28.71
N GLU A 3 -18.14 -2.88 28.02
CA GLU A 3 -17.97 -2.63 26.59
C GLU A 3 -16.56 -2.12 26.20
N ASN A 4 -15.94 -1.30 27.03
CA ASN A 4 -14.60 -0.73 26.79
C ASN A 4 -13.51 -1.79 26.75
N TYR A 5 -13.60 -2.81 27.59
CA TYR A 5 -12.62 -3.89 27.67
C TYR A 5 -12.75 -4.87 26.51
N THR A 6 -13.98 -5.09 26.06
CA THR A 6 -14.26 -5.89 24.85
C THR A 6 -13.70 -5.18 23.60
N ARG A 7 -13.84 -3.86 23.52
CA ARG A 7 -13.29 -3.05 22.43
C ARG A 7 -11.76 -3.02 22.44
N PHE A 8 -11.13 -2.98 23.61
CA PHE A 8 -9.67 -3.07 23.72
C PHE A 8 -9.14 -4.43 23.21
N ALA A 9 -9.80 -5.52 23.58
CA ALA A 9 -9.47 -6.85 23.08
C ALA A 9 -9.74 -7.01 21.58
N HIS A 10 -10.82 -6.39 21.08
CA HIS A 10 -11.15 -6.36 19.67
C HIS A 10 -10.08 -5.60 18.86
N LEU A 11 -9.69 -4.41 19.32
CA LEU A 11 -8.62 -3.62 18.71
C LEU A 11 -7.31 -4.39 18.62
N ARG A 12 -6.88 -5.06 19.70
CA ARG A 12 -5.66 -5.87 19.68
C ARG A 12 -5.69 -6.93 18.59
N LYS A 13 -6.81 -7.65 18.47
CA LYS A 13 -7.01 -8.69 17.45
C LYS A 13 -7.01 -8.11 16.04
N GLU A 14 -7.67 -6.98 15.85
CA GLU A 14 -7.71 -6.26 14.58
C GLU A 14 -6.30 -5.81 14.14
N LEU A 15 -5.46 -5.41 15.10
CA LEU A 15 -4.06 -5.04 14.86
C LEU A 15 -3.12 -6.25 14.75
N GLY A 16 -3.62 -7.48 14.90
CA GLY A 16 -2.85 -8.71 14.77
C GLY A 16 -1.92 -9.07 15.93
N PHE A 17 -2.05 -8.39 17.08
CA PHE A 17 -1.18 -8.64 18.23
C PHE A 17 -1.61 -9.82 19.10
N THR A 18 -0.64 -10.58 19.62
CA THR A 18 -0.84 -11.40 20.82
C THR A 18 -0.97 -10.51 22.07
N GLN A 19 -1.50 -11.04 23.17
CA GLN A 19 -1.61 -10.27 24.42
C GLN A 19 -0.25 -9.79 24.93
N THR A 20 0.77 -10.63 24.86
CA THR A 20 2.13 -10.31 25.29
C THR A 20 2.76 -9.22 24.42
N ALA A 21 2.76 -9.40 23.11
CA ALA A 21 3.33 -8.43 22.18
C ALA A 21 2.60 -7.07 22.24
N PHE A 22 1.29 -7.07 22.46
CA PHE A 22 0.52 -5.84 22.61
C PHE A 22 0.87 -5.10 23.92
N GLY A 23 1.06 -5.84 25.01
CA GLY A 23 1.51 -5.29 26.27
C GLY A 23 2.89 -4.65 26.19
N GLU A 24 3.84 -5.33 25.56
CA GLU A 24 5.20 -4.82 25.30
C GLU A 24 5.16 -3.57 24.40
N PHE A 25 4.44 -3.64 23.30
CA PHE A 25 4.24 -2.49 22.41
C PHE A 25 3.68 -1.29 23.17
N LEU A 26 2.65 -1.47 23.99
CA LEU A 26 2.03 -0.39 24.75
C LEU A 26 2.87 0.10 25.94
N GLY A 27 3.92 -0.62 26.32
CA GLY A 27 4.73 -0.31 27.50
C GLY A 27 4.00 -0.59 28.82
N LEU A 28 3.11 -1.58 28.82
CA LEU A 28 2.36 -1.98 30.00
C LEU A 28 3.27 -2.76 30.96
N LYS A 29 3.34 -2.31 32.21
CA LYS A 29 4.02 -3.03 33.30
C LYS A 29 3.18 -4.19 33.86
N GLY A 30 1.89 -4.28 33.49
CA GLY A 30 0.93 -5.27 33.94
C GLY A 30 0.36 -6.10 32.77
N SER A 31 -0.53 -7.01 33.09
CA SER A 31 -1.09 -7.93 32.10
C SER A 31 -2.13 -7.25 31.20
N THR A 32 -1.93 -7.32 29.88
CA THR A 32 -2.93 -6.96 28.87
C THR A 32 -4.24 -7.73 29.11
N ALA A 33 -4.14 -9.00 29.54
CA ALA A 33 -5.28 -9.84 29.86
C ALA A 33 -6.14 -9.29 31.02
N ASP A 34 -5.55 -8.60 31.98
CA ASP A 34 -6.31 -8.01 33.10
C ASP A 34 -7.08 -6.77 32.66
N ILE A 35 -6.57 -6.01 31.70
CA ILE A 35 -7.32 -4.94 31.04
C ILE A 35 -8.49 -5.54 30.25
N GLU A 36 -8.24 -6.55 29.42
CA GLU A 36 -9.27 -7.19 28.59
C GLU A 36 -10.40 -7.84 29.43
N ARG A 37 -10.08 -8.31 30.66
CA ARG A 37 -11.06 -8.85 31.60
C ARG A 37 -11.75 -7.77 32.47
N GLY A 38 -11.34 -6.52 32.32
CA GLY A 38 -11.87 -5.42 33.09
C GLY A 38 -11.42 -5.36 34.57
N LYS A 39 -10.34 -6.08 34.90
CA LYS A 39 -9.75 -6.02 36.24
C LYS A 39 -8.93 -4.75 36.45
N THR A 40 -8.34 -4.22 35.38
CA THR A 40 -7.54 -3.01 35.39
C THR A 40 -8.08 -2.02 34.36
N LYS A 41 -8.12 -0.73 34.69
CA LYS A 41 -8.53 0.33 33.77
C LYS A 41 -7.48 0.51 32.69
N ILE A 42 -7.90 0.96 31.48
CA ILE A 42 -7.00 1.34 30.40
C ILE A 42 -6.27 2.62 30.83
N PRO A 43 -4.92 2.61 30.97
CA PRO A 43 -4.17 3.81 31.35
C PRO A 43 -4.23 4.89 30.27
N GLY A 44 -4.20 6.17 30.66
CA GLY A 44 -4.26 7.29 29.74
C GLY A 44 -3.11 7.30 28.72
N PHE A 45 -1.89 6.91 29.13
CA PHE A 45 -0.76 6.83 28.21
C PHE A 45 -0.95 5.74 27.12
N VAL A 46 -1.69 4.67 27.44
CA VAL A 46 -2.06 3.63 26.46
C VAL A 46 -3.01 4.21 25.41
N VAL A 47 -4.01 4.98 25.87
CA VAL A 47 -4.94 5.66 24.96
C VAL A 47 -4.21 6.65 24.06
N ALA A 48 -3.29 7.45 24.63
CA ALA A 48 -2.48 8.40 23.88
C ALA A 48 -1.60 7.68 22.83
N LYS A 49 -0.96 6.58 23.20
CA LYS A 49 -0.13 5.79 22.28
C LYS A 49 -0.95 5.15 21.15
N LEU A 50 -2.11 4.57 21.47
CA LEU A 50 -3.03 4.02 20.47
C LEU A 50 -3.55 5.10 19.51
N TYR A 51 -3.78 6.30 20.02
CA TYR A 51 -4.15 7.46 19.20
C TYR A 51 -3.00 7.88 18.27
N GLN A 52 -1.79 8.02 18.79
CA GLN A 52 -0.62 8.47 18.04
C GLN A 52 -0.17 7.47 16.96
N GLU A 53 -0.09 6.19 17.32
CA GLU A 53 0.46 5.16 16.43
C GLU A 53 -0.56 4.60 15.44
N TYR A 54 -1.82 4.45 15.88
CA TYR A 54 -2.87 3.81 15.09
C TYR A 54 -4.09 4.68 14.85
N HIS A 55 -4.06 5.93 15.31
CA HIS A 55 -5.20 6.85 15.22
C HIS A 55 -6.51 6.27 15.74
N VAL A 56 -6.42 5.42 16.74
CA VAL A 56 -7.60 4.87 17.40
C VAL A 56 -8.42 6.00 18.02
N ASN A 57 -9.71 6.00 17.75
CA ASN A 57 -10.63 6.97 18.32
C ASN A 57 -10.83 6.70 19.83
N PRO A 58 -10.38 7.59 20.73
CA PRO A 58 -10.59 7.41 22.15
C PRO A 58 -12.06 7.28 22.52
N LEU A 59 -12.94 8.01 21.83
CA LEU A 59 -14.39 7.94 22.08
C LEU A 59 -14.96 6.56 21.74
N TRP A 60 -14.44 5.93 20.67
CA TRP A 60 -14.80 4.56 20.37
C TRP A 60 -14.28 3.60 21.45
N LEU A 61 -13.04 3.74 21.84
CA LEU A 61 -12.45 2.87 22.86
C LEU A 61 -13.25 2.90 24.18
N PHE A 62 -13.84 4.05 24.52
CA PHE A 62 -14.68 4.23 25.70
C PHE A 62 -16.19 4.08 25.45
N GLY A 63 -16.62 3.66 24.26
CA GLY A 63 -18.01 3.33 23.97
C GLY A 63 -18.89 4.50 23.54
N SER A 64 -18.29 5.70 23.33
CA SER A 64 -19.02 6.92 22.97
C SER A 64 -19.08 7.20 21.46
N SER A 65 -18.44 6.36 20.64
CA SER A 65 -18.48 6.44 19.18
C SER A 65 -18.61 5.05 18.55
N GLY A 66 -19.20 4.96 17.36
CA GLY A 66 -19.24 3.76 16.54
C GLY A 66 -17.95 3.52 15.74
N ASP A 67 -17.16 4.59 15.53
CA ASP A 67 -15.98 4.58 14.65
C ASP A 67 -14.71 4.27 15.43
N MET A 68 -14.12 3.10 15.17
CA MET A 68 -12.90 2.63 15.82
C MET A 68 -11.70 3.56 15.58
N TYR A 69 -11.62 4.16 14.42
CA TYR A 69 -10.57 5.08 14.03
C TYR A 69 -11.14 6.47 13.82
N ILE A 70 -10.31 7.50 13.99
CA ILE A 70 -10.74 8.88 13.75
C ILE A 70 -11.00 9.04 12.25
N ALA A 71 -12.18 9.56 11.90
CA ALA A 71 -12.49 9.99 10.55
C ALA A 71 -11.50 11.08 10.10
N ASN A 72 -11.08 11.06 8.81
CA ASN A 72 -10.11 11.98 8.18
C ASN A 72 -8.62 11.66 8.42
N ILE A 73 -8.26 10.39 8.63
CA ILE A 73 -6.85 9.99 8.53
C ILE A 73 -6.34 10.13 7.10
N ARG A 74 -7.23 10.01 6.10
CA ARG A 74 -6.88 10.20 4.69
C ARG A 74 -6.27 11.59 4.45
N ASP A 75 -6.84 12.63 5.08
CA ASP A 75 -6.39 14.03 4.92
C ASP A 75 -5.04 14.33 5.61
N LYS A 76 -4.57 13.44 6.52
CA LYS A 76 -3.37 13.68 7.34
C LYS A 76 -2.24 12.67 7.13
N ALA A 77 -2.46 11.60 6.40
CA ALA A 77 -1.38 10.71 6.00
C ALA A 77 -0.55 11.44 4.92
N GLY A 78 0.45 12.18 5.35
CA GLY A 78 1.50 12.67 4.47
C GLY A 78 2.17 11.44 3.88
N VAL A 79 1.84 11.12 2.64
CA VAL A 79 2.39 9.99 1.88
C VAL A 79 3.56 10.42 1.00
N LEU A 80 4.10 11.60 1.26
CA LEU A 80 5.27 12.14 0.55
C LEU A 80 6.53 11.38 0.95
N PRO A 81 7.44 11.14 -0.01
CA PRO A 81 8.72 10.54 0.29
C PRO A 81 9.53 11.41 1.27
N ALA A 82 10.09 10.77 2.29
CA ALA A 82 10.90 11.45 3.31
C ALA A 82 12.26 11.91 2.77
N VAL A 83 12.77 11.28 1.72
CA VAL A 83 14.11 11.54 1.14
C VAL A 83 13.99 11.73 -0.37
N VAL A 84 14.58 12.80 -0.86
CA VAL A 84 14.76 13.11 -2.28
C VAL A 84 16.26 13.22 -2.55
N THR A 85 16.72 12.70 -3.68
CA THR A 85 18.12 12.77 -4.08
C THR A 85 18.30 13.66 -5.30
N LEU A 86 19.41 14.38 -5.34
CA LEU A 86 19.77 15.29 -6.41
C LEU A 86 20.99 14.77 -7.18
N ASN A 87 21.06 15.06 -8.46
CA ASN A 87 22.25 14.84 -9.28
C ASN A 87 23.24 16.00 -9.10
N SER A 88 24.41 15.93 -9.77
CA SER A 88 25.44 16.96 -9.73
C SER A 88 25.02 18.34 -10.26
N GLN A 89 23.87 18.43 -10.93
CA GLN A 89 23.29 19.67 -11.44
C GLN A 89 22.13 20.17 -10.59
N GLU A 90 22.00 19.66 -9.36
CA GLU A 90 20.91 19.99 -8.42
C GLU A 90 19.49 19.63 -8.91
N ASN A 91 19.37 18.77 -9.92
CA ASN A 91 18.09 18.25 -10.36
C ASN A 91 17.77 16.95 -9.62
N GLU A 92 16.48 16.71 -9.33
CA GLU A 92 16.04 15.43 -8.79
C GLU A 92 16.36 14.31 -9.80
N ASN A 93 16.98 13.25 -9.30
CA ASN A 93 17.23 12.02 -10.05
C ASN A 93 16.24 10.93 -9.65
N VAL A 94 16.09 9.93 -10.50
CA VAL A 94 15.21 8.79 -10.29
C VAL A 94 16.02 7.68 -9.63
N LEU A 95 15.76 7.44 -8.34
CA LEU A 95 16.31 6.30 -7.60
C LEU A 95 15.66 5.00 -8.06
N LEU A 96 16.45 3.94 -8.15
CA LEU A 96 16.01 2.61 -8.54
C LEU A 96 15.96 1.67 -7.33
N VAL A 97 14.76 1.25 -6.99
CA VAL A 97 14.48 0.29 -5.91
C VAL A 97 14.28 -1.08 -6.54
N SER A 98 15.34 -1.91 -6.52
CA SER A 98 15.26 -3.30 -6.99
C SER A 98 14.38 -4.15 -6.05
N GLN A 99 14.00 -5.36 -6.48
CA GLN A 99 13.25 -6.30 -5.64
C GLN A 99 13.94 -6.53 -4.28
N LYS A 100 15.27 -6.70 -4.29
CA LYS A 100 16.06 -6.85 -3.07
C LYS A 100 16.00 -5.59 -2.19
N ALA A 101 16.09 -4.41 -2.78
CA ALA A 101 16.00 -3.14 -2.04
C ALA A 101 14.59 -2.90 -1.50
N ALA A 102 13.54 -3.33 -2.23
CA ALA A 102 12.16 -3.18 -1.81
C ALA A 102 11.85 -3.90 -0.49
N ALA A 103 12.51 -5.04 -0.21
CA ALA A 103 12.36 -5.75 1.05
C ALA A 103 12.84 -4.94 2.28
N GLY A 104 13.86 -4.07 2.10
CA GLY A 104 14.38 -3.20 3.17
C GLY A 104 13.82 -1.77 3.14
N TYR A 105 13.06 -1.42 2.13
CA TYR A 105 12.61 -0.06 1.91
C TYR A 105 11.75 0.51 3.06
N PRO A 106 10.72 -0.21 3.57
CA PRO A 106 9.87 0.32 4.64
C PRO A 106 10.63 0.68 5.93
N GLN A 107 11.68 -0.08 6.25
CA GLN A 107 12.49 0.12 7.45
C GLN A 107 13.48 1.29 7.30
N ASN A 108 13.87 1.62 6.07
CA ASN A 108 14.86 2.64 5.76
C ASN A 108 14.26 3.90 5.13
N ILE A 109 12.95 4.09 5.23
CA ILE A 109 12.20 5.15 4.55
C ILE A 109 12.70 6.58 4.86
N ALA A 110 13.28 6.80 6.04
CA ALA A 110 13.87 8.06 6.48
C ALA A 110 15.42 8.06 6.56
N ASP A 111 16.07 6.96 6.17
CA ASP A 111 17.53 6.83 6.25
C ASP A 111 18.18 7.33 4.96
N THR A 112 18.71 8.56 5.00
CA THR A 112 19.39 9.18 3.86
C THR A 112 20.64 8.40 3.42
N SER A 113 21.34 7.74 4.34
CA SER A 113 22.55 6.96 4.03
C SER A 113 22.19 5.70 3.22
N TRP A 114 21.08 5.09 3.54
CA TRP A 114 20.58 3.94 2.78
C TRP A 114 20.23 4.33 1.33
N TYR A 115 19.57 5.48 1.12
CA TYR A 115 19.25 5.95 -0.23
C TYR A 115 20.49 6.22 -1.09
N GLN A 116 21.61 6.64 -0.50
CA GLN A 116 22.87 6.82 -1.22
C GLN A 116 23.47 5.51 -1.77
N THR A 117 23.04 4.37 -1.25
CA THR A 117 23.46 3.05 -1.76
C THR A 117 22.67 2.59 -2.97
N LEU A 118 21.53 3.23 -3.24
CA LEU A 118 20.66 2.86 -4.36
C LEU A 118 21.18 3.46 -5.67
N PRO A 119 21.13 2.71 -6.78
CA PRO A 119 21.45 3.26 -8.08
C PRO A 119 20.42 4.34 -8.46
N ALA A 120 20.89 5.37 -9.12
CA ALA A 120 20.07 6.48 -9.59
C ALA A 120 20.42 6.80 -11.06
N PHE A 121 19.45 7.32 -11.79
CA PHE A 121 19.67 7.82 -13.14
C PHE A 121 18.89 9.12 -13.38
N ASP A 122 19.34 9.89 -14.37
CA ASP A 122 18.64 11.10 -14.80
C ASP A 122 17.75 10.77 -16.00
N LEU A 123 16.47 11.18 -15.91
CA LEU A 123 15.52 11.13 -17.01
C LEU A 123 15.35 12.55 -17.56
N PRO A 124 16.02 12.94 -18.67
CA PRO A 124 15.99 14.31 -19.20
C PRO A 124 14.72 14.63 -19.98
N LEU A 125 13.61 13.97 -19.68
CA LEU A 125 12.32 14.20 -20.31
C LEU A 125 11.48 15.17 -19.49
N LYS A 126 10.78 16.08 -20.14
CA LYS A 126 9.97 17.13 -19.50
C LYS A 126 8.90 16.56 -18.56
N GLU A 127 8.38 15.39 -18.90
CA GLU A 127 7.35 14.67 -18.15
C GLU A 127 7.81 14.28 -16.76
N PHE A 128 9.14 14.14 -16.55
CA PHE A 128 9.75 13.72 -15.28
C PHE A 128 10.43 14.85 -14.50
N ARG A 129 10.17 16.12 -14.88
CA ARG A 129 10.82 17.30 -14.26
C ARG A 129 9.95 18.04 -13.25
N ASN A 130 8.65 17.72 -13.17
CA ASN A 130 7.69 18.51 -12.39
C ASN A 130 7.25 17.84 -11.09
N ALA A 131 7.92 16.76 -10.66
CA ALA A 131 7.59 16.02 -9.46
C ALA A 131 8.73 15.08 -9.09
N THR A 132 8.67 14.53 -7.88
CA THR A 132 9.57 13.47 -7.42
C THR A 132 9.16 12.14 -8.04
N TYR A 133 10.12 11.46 -8.67
CA TYR A 133 9.95 10.14 -9.30
C TYR A 133 10.88 9.11 -8.68
N ARG A 134 10.43 7.85 -8.69
CA ARG A 134 11.23 6.70 -8.26
C ARG A 134 10.93 5.49 -9.12
N GLY A 135 11.96 4.70 -9.42
CA GLY A 135 11.80 3.44 -10.14
C GLY A 135 11.67 2.27 -9.16
N PHE A 136 10.68 1.42 -9.34
CA PHE A 136 10.49 0.21 -8.55
C PHE A 136 10.47 -1.00 -9.47
N GLN A 137 11.22 -2.03 -9.11
CA GLN A 137 11.21 -3.29 -9.84
C GLN A 137 10.03 -4.15 -9.38
N VAL A 138 9.25 -4.62 -10.35
CA VAL A 138 8.08 -5.45 -10.11
C VAL A 138 8.52 -6.84 -9.67
N ASP A 139 7.98 -7.30 -8.54
CA ASP A 139 8.12 -8.66 -8.06
C ASP A 139 6.78 -9.40 -8.17
N GLY A 140 6.85 -10.65 -8.65
CA GLY A 140 5.65 -11.48 -8.83
C GLY A 140 4.77 -11.07 -10.02
N ASP A 141 3.66 -11.76 -10.16
CA ASP A 141 2.76 -11.76 -11.32
C ASP A 141 1.35 -11.20 -11.03
N SER A 142 1.17 -10.58 -9.85
CA SER A 142 -0.13 -10.07 -9.40
C SER A 142 -0.70 -8.95 -10.29
N MET A 143 0.13 -8.31 -11.11
CA MET A 143 -0.26 -7.24 -12.02
C MET A 143 -0.24 -7.66 -13.50
N LEU A 144 -0.18 -8.96 -13.78
CA LEU A 144 -0.40 -9.48 -15.13
C LEU A 144 -1.81 -9.15 -15.64
N PRO A 145 -1.98 -8.90 -16.93
CA PRO A 145 -0.95 -8.90 -17.99
C PRO A 145 -0.23 -7.56 -18.16
N ALA A 146 -0.57 -6.52 -17.40
CA ALA A 146 -0.06 -5.17 -17.61
C ALA A 146 1.42 -5.00 -17.22
N LEU A 147 1.87 -5.69 -16.17
CA LEU A 147 3.25 -5.69 -15.69
C LEU A 147 3.72 -7.14 -15.54
N GLN A 148 4.95 -7.40 -15.98
CA GLN A 148 5.59 -8.70 -15.83
C GLN A 148 6.61 -8.69 -14.68
N PRO A 149 6.90 -9.84 -14.06
CA PRO A 149 8.00 -9.96 -13.11
C PRO A 149 9.31 -9.47 -13.74
N GLY A 150 10.05 -8.61 -13.01
CA GLY A 150 11.28 -8.01 -13.50
C GLY A 150 11.12 -6.68 -14.25
N ASP A 151 9.92 -6.30 -14.67
CA ASP A 151 9.65 -4.95 -15.19
C ASP A 151 10.02 -3.88 -14.15
N TRP A 152 10.36 -2.69 -14.64
CA TRP A 152 10.50 -1.51 -13.82
C TRP A 152 9.32 -0.57 -14.06
N VAL A 153 8.75 -0.05 -12.99
CA VAL A 153 7.78 1.04 -13.06
C VAL A 153 8.43 2.33 -12.57
N ILE A 154 8.30 3.40 -13.35
CA ILE A 154 8.67 4.75 -12.92
C ILE A 154 7.40 5.39 -12.39
N ALA A 155 7.43 5.76 -11.12
CA ALA A 155 6.24 6.22 -10.43
C ALA A 155 6.47 7.60 -9.79
N LYS A 156 5.43 8.44 -9.85
CA LYS A 156 5.37 9.79 -9.34
C LYS A 156 4.85 9.78 -7.90
N ALA A 157 5.53 10.46 -6.99
CA ALA A 157 5.05 10.64 -5.62
C ALA A 157 3.72 11.39 -5.58
N LEU A 158 2.78 10.93 -4.76
CA LEU A 158 1.57 11.66 -4.42
C LEU A 158 1.76 12.36 -3.07
N SER A 159 1.13 13.50 -2.90
CA SER A 159 1.14 14.25 -1.63
C SER A 159 0.03 13.82 -0.67
N SER A 160 -1.05 13.24 -1.21
CA SER A 160 -2.19 12.74 -0.46
C SER A 160 -2.76 11.50 -1.11
N ILE A 161 -3.33 10.62 -0.28
CA ILE A 161 -4.06 9.46 -0.76
C ILE A 161 -5.33 9.85 -1.55
N ASP A 162 -5.86 11.05 -1.33
CA ASP A 162 -7.04 11.56 -2.05
C ASP A 162 -6.77 11.89 -3.52
N GLU A 163 -5.50 11.95 -3.93
CA GLU A 163 -5.11 12.09 -5.32
C GLU A 163 -5.25 10.79 -6.13
N VAL A 164 -5.55 9.68 -5.45
CA VAL A 164 -5.72 8.36 -6.08
C VAL A 164 -6.90 8.36 -7.04
N ARG A 165 -6.67 7.85 -8.25
CA ARG A 165 -7.66 7.71 -9.32
C ARG A 165 -7.93 6.23 -9.62
N PRO A 166 -9.19 5.79 -9.74
CA PRO A 166 -9.54 4.38 -9.88
C PRO A 166 -8.92 3.65 -11.09
N SER A 167 -8.57 4.38 -12.15
CA SER A 167 -8.04 3.80 -13.39
C SER A 167 -6.53 3.60 -13.42
N LYS A 168 -5.83 4.00 -12.36
CA LYS A 168 -4.36 4.01 -12.30
C LYS A 168 -3.82 2.86 -11.45
N MET A 169 -2.53 2.56 -11.70
CA MET A 169 -1.75 1.64 -10.86
C MET A 169 -0.84 2.47 -9.94
N TYR A 170 -0.57 1.92 -8.78
CA TYR A 170 0.22 2.59 -7.75
C TYR A 170 1.25 1.65 -7.17
N VAL A 171 2.41 2.21 -6.84
CA VAL A 171 3.30 1.58 -5.86
C VAL A 171 2.87 2.07 -4.49
N VAL A 172 2.55 1.14 -3.62
CA VAL A 172 2.11 1.41 -2.25
C VAL A 172 3.17 0.88 -1.30
N VAL A 173 3.76 1.77 -0.54
CA VAL A 173 4.73 1.43 0.52
C VAL A 173 3.97 1.34 1.83
N LEU A 174 3.91 0.14 2.38
CA LEU A 174 3.36 -0.14 3.69
C LEU A 174 4.47 -0.12 4.76
N ASP A 175 4.10 -0.34 6.00
CA ASP A 175 5.03 -0.48 7.12
C ASP A 175 5.94 -1.73 7.01
N ASP A 176 5.57 -2.72 6.21
CA ASP A 176 6.23 -4.01 6.08
C ASP A 176 6.53 -4.44 4.63
N SER A 177 6.03 -3.74 3.63
CA SER A 177 6.11 -4.19 2.24
C SER A 177 5.99 -3.06 1.21
N VAL A 178 6.45 -3.31 -0.01
CA VAL A 178 6.29 -2.45 -1.19
C VAL A 178 5.51 -3.24 -2.24
N LEU A 179 4.39 -2.72 -2.68
CA LEU A 179 3.45 -3.43 -3.54
C LEU A 179 3.06 -2.58 -4.75
N VAL A 180 2.90 -3.21 -5.90
CA VAL A 180 2.25 -2.58 -7.06
C VAL A 180 0.82 -3.08 -7.14
N LYS A 181 -0.16 -2.18 -7.04
CA LYS A 181 -1.60 -2.50 -7.02
C LYS A 181 -2.44 -1.39 -7.66
N LYS A 182 -3.69 -1.70 -7.96
CA LYS A 182 -4.74 -0.69 -8.06
C LYS A 182 -5.19 -0.32 -6.66
N VAL A 183 -5.52 0.95 -6.47
CA VAL A 183 -5.98 1.46 -5.18
C VAL A 183 -7.42 1.92 -5.34
N VAL A 184 -8.30 1.42 -4.48
CA VAL A 184 -9.71 1.80 -4.43
C VAL A 184 -10.02 2.40 -3.07
N LEU A 185 -10.64 3.57 -3.08
CA LEU A 185 -11.07 4.30 -1.88
C LEU A 185 -12.60 4.21 -1.78
N PRO A 186 -13.17 3.30 -0.97
CA PRO A 186 -14.61 3.20 -0.82
C PRO A 186 -15.19 4.45 -0.14
N GLU A 187 -16.35 4.95 -0.63
CA GLU A 187 -16.99 6.16 -0.07
C GLU A 187 -17.45 5.99 1.39
N ARG A 188 -17.82 4.76 1.77
CA ARG A 188 -18.41 4.47 3.09
C ARG A 188 -17.46 3.74 4.05
N SER A 189 -16.18 3.68 3.75
CA SER A 189 -15.17 3.02 4.58
C SER A 189 -13.89 3.84 4.64
N ASN A 190 -13.27 3.87 5.80
CA ASN A 190 -11.92 4.44 5.94
C ASN A 190 -10.81 3.48 5.49
N ASP A 191 -11.16 2.26 5.06
CA ASP A 191 -10.19 1.33 4.52
C ASP A 191 -9.77 1.72 3.10
N VAL A 192 -8.56 1.33 2.76
CA VAL A 192 -8.03 1.34 1.39
C VAL A 192 -8.04 -0.07 0.88
N ILE A 193 -8.60 -0.29 -0.30
CA ILE A 193 -8.61 -1.61 -0.93
C ILE A 193 -7.49 -1.64 -1.97
N LEU A 194 -6.62 -2.64 -1.85
CA LEU A 194 -5.56 -2.92 -2.81
C LEU A 194 -6.00 -4.09 -3.70
N GLU A 195 -6.11 -3.84 -5.00
CA GLU A 195 -6.55 -4.81 -6.00
C GLU A 195 -5.43 -5.19 -6.94
N SER A 196 -5.36 -6.47 -7.27
CA SER A 196 -4.49 -7.00 -8.32
C SER A 196 -5.19 -6.95 -9.67
N LEU A 197 -4.43 -6.88 -10.78
CA LEU A 197 -4.99 -7.10 -12.11
C LEU A 197 -5.19 -8.59 -12.39
N ASN A 198 -4.31 -9.42 -11.87
CA ASN A 198 -4.44 -10.87 -11.94
C ASN A 198 -5.50 -11.34 -10.93
N SER A 199 -6.59 -11.90 -11.44
CA SER A 199 -7.73 -12.36 -10.65
C SER A 199 -7.42 -13.54 -9.71
N ALA A 200 -6.28 -14.20 -9.86
CA ALA A 200 -5.81 -15.22 -8.92
C ALA A 200 -5.45 -14.63 -7.54
N TYR A 201 -5.25 -13.32 -7.47
CA TYR A 201 -4.90 -12.61 -6.25
C TYR A 201 -6.11 -11.82 -5.73
N PRO A 202 -6.69 -12.20 -4.58
CA PRO A 202 -7.83 -11.50 -4.02
C PRO A 202 -7.44 -10.09 -3.57
N ALA A 203 -8.38 -9.16 -3.68
CA ALA A 203 -8.25 -7.84 -3.10
C ALA A 203 -8.20 -7.92 -1.57
N TYR A 204 -7.43 -7.03 -0.93
CA TYR A 204 -7.37 -6.96 0.52
C TYR A 204 -7.42 -5.53 1.04
N LYS A 205 -7.89 -5.39 2.28
CA LYS A 205 -8.07 -4.10 2.93
C LYS A 205 -6.84 -3.71 3.71
N VAL A 206 -6.46 -2.45 3.59
CA VAL A 206 -5.36 -1.84 4.32
C VAL A 206 -5.87 -0.61 5.05
N LYS A 207 -5.44 -0.41 6.28
CA LYS A 207 -5.72 0.82 7.02
C LYS A 207 -4.83 1.95 6.50
N PRO A 208 -5.34 3.18 6.31
CA PRO A 208 -4.56 4.30 5.76
C PRO A 208 -3.25 4.57 6.51
N PHE A 209 -3.23 4.43 7.83
CA PHE A 209 -2.03 4.67 8.64
C PHE A 209 -0.87 3.70 8.38
N ARG A 210 -1.15 2.54 7.76
CA ARG A 210 -0.12 1.60 7.31
C ARG A 210 0.57 2.03 6.02
N ILE A 211 -0.04 2.96 5.28
CA ILE A 211 0.51 3.48 4.02
C ILE A 211 1.50 4.59 4.39
N LYS A 212 2.76 4.39 4.09
CA LYS A 212 3.85 5.34 4.33
C LYS A 212 4.10 6.24 3.13
N GLU A 213 4.07 5.66 1.93
CA GLU A 213 4.18 6.38 0.67
C GLU A 213 3.23 5.79 -0.36
N ILE A 214 2.80 6.62 -1.30
CA ILE A 214 2.03 6.20 -2.46
C ILE A 214 2.55 6.90 -3.70
N TRP A 215 2.73 6.14 -4.77
CA TRP A 215 3.33 6.59 -6.00
C TRP A 215 2.46 6.18 -7.19
N GLU A 216 2.02 7.13 -8.02
CA GLU A 216 1.28 6.83 -9.26
C GLU A 216 2.24 6.31 -10.33
N VAL A 217 1.98 5.13 -10.86
CA VAL A 217 2.77 4.55 -11.96
C VAL A 217 2.56 5.40 -13.22
N SER A 218 3.64 5.99 -13.70
CA SER A 218 3.66 6.87 -14.88
C SER A 218 4.17 6.18 -16.12
N SER A 219 5.17 5.28 -15.98
CA SER A 219 5.81 4.59 -17.10
C SER A 219 6.29 3.22 -16.70
N ARG A 220 6.48 2.36 -17.69
CA ARG A 220 7.06 1.02 -17.56
C ARG A 220 8.30 0.90 -18.41
N LEU A 221 9.37 0.31 -17.84
CA LEU A 221 10.53 -0.17 -18.57
C LEU A 221 10.51 -1.69 -18.54
N THR A 222 10.46 -2.31 -19.67
CA THR A 222 10.49 -3.76 -19.82
C THR A 222 11.72 -4.19 -20.62
N PHE A 223 12.33 -5.29 -20.19
CA PHE A 223 13.41 -5.96 -20.93
C PHE A 223 12.90 -7.24 -21.63
N HIS A 224 11.60 -7.52 -21.49
CA HIS A 224 10.90 -8.62 -22.14
C HIS A 224 10.17 -8.09 -23.39
N LEU A 225 10.91 -7.98 -24.49
CA LEU A 225 10.37 -7.54 -25.77
C LEU A 225 10.06 -8.76 -26.67
N ASP A 226 9.12 -9.60 -26.23
CA ASP A 226 8.61 -10.68 -27.06
C ASP A 226 7.63 -10.08 -28.07
N ALA A 227 8.06 -10.00 -29.32
CA ALA A 227 7.32 -9.32 -30.38
C ALA A 227 5.98 -9.99 -30.76
N ASP A 228 5.76 -11.26 -30.40
CA ASP A 228 4.76 -12.08 -31.09
C ASP A 228 3.65 -12.72 -30.25
N ASN A 229 3.76 -12.75 -28.93
CA ASN A 229 2.87 -13.65 -28.17
C ASN A 229 1.46 -13.07 -27.90
N ASN A 230 1.32 -11.77 -27.68
CA ASN A 230 0.01 -11.20 -27.29
C ASN A 230 -0.94 -10.98 -28.47
N GLN A 231 -0.43 -10.65 -29.65
CA GLN A 231 -1.27 -10.47 -30.84
C GLN A 231 -1.75 -11.81 -31.40
N GLN A 232 -0.91 -12.83 -31.39
CA GLN A 232 -1.30 -14.18 -31.80
C GLN A 232 -2.35 -14.75 -30.86
N LEU A 233 -2.14 -14.69 -29.54
CA LEU A 233 -3.13 -15.15 -28.56
C LEU A 233 -4.48 -14.43 -28.69
N MET A 234 -4.49 -13.10 -28.88
CA MET A 234 -5.72 -12.34 -29.10
C MET A 234 -6.39 -12.71 -30.42
N THR A 235 -5.63 -13.05 -31.45
CA THR A 235 -6.17 -13.49 -32.74
C THR A 235 -6.77 -14.88 -32.63
N GLU A 236 -6.10 -15.80 -31.98
CA GLU A 236 -6.60 -17.16 -31.70
C GLU A 236 -7.84 -17.14 -30.81
N LEU A 237 -7.84 -16.29 -29.78
CA LEU A 237 -9.02 -16.11 -28.92
C LEU A 237 -10.22 -15.58 -29.71
N LYS A 238 -10.03 -14.56 -30.55
CA LYS A 238 -11.09 -14.03 -31.42
C LYS A 238 -11.61 -15.09 -32.37
N GLN A 239 -10.73 -15.87 -33.02
CA GLN A 239 -11.12 -16.96 -33.91
C GLN A 239 -11.91 -18.04 -33.17
N SER A 240 -11.49 -18.41 -31.96
CA SER A 240 -12.18 -19.40 -31.13
C SER A 240 -13.57 -18.90 -30.68
N MET A 241 -13.68 -17.62 -30.33
CA MET A 241 -14.97 -17.00 -29.99
C MET A 241 -15.92 -16.94 -31.19
N GLU A 242 -15.44 -16.63 -32.40
CA GLU A 242 -16.25 -16.63 -33.62
C GLU A 242 -16.73 -18.06 -33.98
N LEU A 243 -15.88 -19.06 -33.82
CA LEU A 243 -16.26 -20.46 -34.03
C LEU A 243 -17.32 -20.93 -33.04
N LEU A 244 -17.21 -20.55 -31.77
CA LEU A 244 -18.21 -20.84 -30.75
C LEU A 244 -19.56 -20.14 -31.06
N LYS A 245 -19.51 -18.89 -31.48
CA LYS A 245 -20.69 -18.12 -31.86
C LYS A 245 -21.42 -18.77 -33.05
N ARG A 246 -20.71 -19.17 -34.10
CA ARG A 246 -21.27 -19.89 -35.24
C ARG A 246 -21.90 -21.23 -34.86
N ARG A 247 -21.33 -21.97 -33.91
CA ARG A 247 -21.91 -23.23 -33.41
C ARG A 247 -23.19 -23.01 -32.59
N LEU A 248 -23.30 -21.93 -31.87
CA LEU A 248 -24.52 -21.58 -31.15
C LEU A 248 -25.62 -21.11 -32.08
N ASP A 249 -25.29 -20.36 -33.14
CA ASP A 249 -26.25 -19.87 -34.14
C ASP A 249 -26.76 -20.99 -35.08
N THR A 250 -26.03 -22.11 -35.23
CA THR A 250 -26.43 -23.28 -36.02
C THR A 250 -27.25 -24.31 -35.24
N ASN A 251 -27.32 -24.20 -33.91
CA ASN A 251 -28.10 -25.09 -33.04
C ASN A 251 -29.43 -24.48 -32.54
N ASN A 252 -29.82 -23.32 -33.06
CA ASN A 252 -31.13 -22.70 -32.93
C ASN A 252 -31.86 -22.72 -34.28
#